data_6cec3a88de0bd501e3744e29813d359d
#
_entry.id   6cec3a88de0bd501e3744e29813d359d
#
_cell.length_a   1.000
_cell.length_b   1.000
_cell.length_c   1.000
_cell.angle_alpha   90.00
_cell.angle_beta   90.00
_cell.angle_gamma   90.00
#
_symmetry.space_group_name_H-M   'P 1'
#
loop_
_entity.id
_entity.type
_entity.pdbx_description
1 polymer ?
#
loop_
_entity_poly.entity_id
_entity_poly.type
_entity_poly.pdbx_seq_one_letter_code
_entity_poly.pdbx_strand_id
1 'polypeptide(L)'
;MVFSPRDLPNLISFLRLLAVMPVVLLLLEGEFGWALLLFAVAGLSDGLDGWLAKHYHWQSRLGGILDPLADKTLLVACFLVLGALKLIPIWLVVAAVGRDLVIVGGATLYHFRVEELHAAPIWASKLNTLMQIALVVAVIANAGPVPLPGGLIALLTWACLVTILVSGLQYVWVWSRKAQAKGLHEDF
;
A
#
# COMPACT_ATOMS: atom_id res chain seq x y z
N MET A 1 5.41 16.71 28.42
CA MET A 1 4.39 15.91 27.71
C MET A 1 4.40 14.51 28.32
N VAL A 2 3.32 14.08 28.95
CA VAL A 2 3.21 12.74 29.54
C VAL A 2 2.78 11.81 28.42
N PHE A 3 3.64 10.85 28.08
CA PHE A 3 3.35 9.82 27.08
C PHE A 3 2.14 8.99 27.55
N SER A 4 1.05 9.05 26.82
CA SER A 4 -0.13 8.23 27.09
C SER A 4 -0.04 6.90 26.32
N PRO A 5 -0.42 5.76 26.90
CA PRO A 5 -0.49 4.50 26.17
C PRO A 5 -1.34 4.57 24.89
N ARG A 6 -2.24 5.55 24.80
CA ARG A 6 -3.08 5.83 23.62
C ARG A 6 -2.29 6.36 22.42
N ASP A 7 -1.07 6.87 22.64
CA ASP A 7 -0.21 7.39 21.58
C ASP A 7 0.65 6.30 20.92
N LEU A 8 0.65 5.09 21.50
CA LEU A 8 1.46 3.95 21.03
C LEU A 8 1.20 3.59 19.57
N PRO A 9 -0.06 3.44 19.08
CA PRO A 9 -0.30 3.15 17.67
C PRO A 9 0.27 4.23 16.75
N ASN A 10 0.05 5.51 17.06
CA ASN A 10 0.57 6.63 16.26
C ASN A 10 2.11 6.63 16.20
N LEU A 11 2.77 6.26 17.31
CA LEU A 11 4.23 6.16 17.36
C LEU A 11 4.73 5.03 16.45
N ILE A 12 4.06 3.88 16.45
CA ILE A 12 4.42 2.72 15.60
C ILE A 12 4.29 3.11 14.13
N SER A 13 3.20 3.77 13.72
CA SER A 13 3.01 4.24 12.35
C SER A 13 4.06 5.29 11.95
N PHE A 14 4.44 6.18 12.86
CA PHE A 14 5.51 7.16 12.64
C PHE A 14 6.88 6.46 12.47
N LEU A 15 7.19 5.49 13.33
CA LEU A 15 8.43 4.70 13.22
C LEU A 15 8.47 3.90 11.91
N ARG A 16 7.33 3.40 11.44
CA ARG A 16 7.24 2.74 10.13
C ARG A 16 7.54 3.71 8.99
N LEU A 17 7.04 4.93 9.06
CA LEU A 17 7.37 5.96 8.07
C LEU A 17 8.87 6.28 8.06
N LEU A 18 9.50 6.36 9.23
CA LEU A 18 10.95 6.53 9.35
C LEU A 18 11.72 5.29 8.84
N ALA A 19 11.17 4.09 8.98
CA ALA A 19 11.78 2.85 8.52
C ALA A 19 11.86 2.76 6.98
N VAL A 20 11.10 3.56 6.24
CA VAL A 20 11.15 3.61 4.77
C VAL A 20 12.57 3.91 4.29
N MET A 21 13.22 4.92 4.90
CA MET A 21 14.57 5.33 4.49
C MET A 21 15.62 4.22 4.67
N PRO A 22 15.77 3.60 5.84
CA PRO A 22 16.73 2.50 6.00
C PRO A 22 16.38 1.28 5.14
N VAL A 23 15.10 0.95 4.90
CA VAL A 23 14.76 -0.13 3.95
C VAL A 23 15.26 0.19 2.55
N VAL A 24 15.02 1.42 2.07
CA VAL A 24 15.50 1.88 0.76
C VAL A 24 17.01 1.81 0.66
N LEU A 25 17.74 2.29 1.66
CA LEU A 25 19.21 2.28 1.67
C LEU A 25 19.74 0.86 1.65
N LEU A 26 19.23 -0.04 2.48
CA LEU A 26 19.63 -1.46 2.51
C LEU A 26 19.38 -2.16 1.17
N LEU A 27 18.27 -1.85 0.49
CA LEU A 27 18.00 -2.38 -0.85
C LEU A 27 19.00 -1.87 -1.89
N LEU A 28 19.36 -0.57 -1.83
CA LEU A 28 20.33 0.03 -2.76
C LEU A 28 21.75 -0.48 -2.53
N GLU A 29 22.11 -0.78 -1.27
CA GLU A 29 23.40 -1.35 -0.88
C GLU A 29 23.50 -2.86 -1.17
N GLY A 30 22.38 -3.50 -1.58
CA GLY A 30 22.34 -4.95 -1.83
C GLY A 30 22.20 -5.80 -0.58
N GLU A 31 21.96 -5.19 0.58
CA GLU A 31 21.78 -5.85 1.87
C GLU A 31 20.34 -6.40 2.02
N PHE A 32 19.97 -7.28 1.07
CA PHE A 32 18.60 -7.79 0.93
C PHE A 32 18.09 -8.55 2.17
N GLY A 33 18.98 -9.21 2.92
CA GLY A 33 18.61 -9.93 4.15
C GLY A 33 18.10 -8.97 5.23
N TRP A 34 18.83 -7.89 5.48
CA TRP A 34 18.43 -6.86 6.44
C TRP A 34 17.23 -6.05 5.96
N ALA A 35 17.17 -5.76 4.66
CA ALA A 35 16.01 -5.11 4.05
C ALA A 35 14.74 -5.94 4.23
N LEU A 36 14.80 -7.25 4.01
CA LEU A 36 13.68 -8.17 4.20
C LEU A 36 13.22 -8.21 5.66
N LEU A 37 14.18 -8.32 6.59
CA LEU A 37 13.88 -8.32 8.02
C LEU A 37 13.18 -7.03 8.45
N LEU A 38 13.72 -5.89 8.07
CA LEU A 38 13.16 -4.59 8.44
C LEU A 38 11.78 -4.36 7.79
N PHE A 39 11.61 -4.75 6.53
CA PHE A 39 10.32 -4.70 5.84
C PHE A 39 9.27 -5.60 6.54
N ALA A 40 9.66 -6.82 6.92
CA ALA A 40 8.79 -7.74 7.64
C ALA A 40 8.40 -7.20 9.02
N VAL A 41 9.36 -6.65 9.78
CA VAL A 41 9.10 -6.02 11.09
C VAL A 41 8.15 -4.84 10.93
N ALA A 42 8.37 -3.97 9.93
CA ALA A 42 7.49 -2.84 9.65
C ALA A 42 6.06 -3.29 9.28
N GLY A 43 5.92 -4.31 8.44
CA GLY A 43 4.60 -4.85 8.05
C GLY A 43 3.87 -5.57 9.20
N LEU A 44 4.60 -6.32 10.04
CA LEU A 44 4.02 -6.96 11.23
C LEU A 44 3.59 -5.93 12.28
N SER A 45 4.37 -4.85 12.43
CA SER A 45 4.04 -3.74 13.33
C SER A 45 2.71 -3.09 12.98
N ASP A 46 2.37 -2.97 11.67
CA ASP A 46 1.07 -2.48 11.21
C ASP A 46 -0.10 -3.37 11.66
N GLY A 47 0.07 -4.68 11.55
CA GLY A 47 -0.93 -5.63 12.06
C GLY A 47 -1.15 -5.50 13.56
N LEU A 48 -0.06 -5.24 14.32
CA LEU A 48 -0.09 -5.09 15.77
C LEU A 48 -0.72 -3.78 16.21
N ASP A 49 -0.35 -2.64 15.62
CA ASP A 49 -0.90 -1.34 16.00
C ASP A 49 -2.38 -1.22 15.61
N GLY A 50 -2.77 -1.73 14.44
CA GLY A 50 -4.17 -1.81 14.02
C GLY A 50 -5.02 -2.70 14.94
N TRP A 51 -4.45 -3.82 15.43
CA TRP A 51 -5.11 -4.68 16.40
C TRP A 51 -5.23 -4.00 17.77
N LEU A 52 -4.14 -3.39 18.27
CA LEU A 52 -4.11 -2.64 19.53
C LEU A 52 -5.11 -1.48 19.53
N ALA A 53 -5.12 -0.68 18.46
CA ALA A 53 -6.02 0.46 18.32
C ALA A 53 -7.50 0.05 18.36
N LYS A 54 -7.85 -1.11 17.76
CA LYS A 54 -9.21 -1.65 17.79
C LYS A 54 -9.56 -2.27 19.12
N HIS A 55 -8.66 -3.07 19.71
CA HIS A 55 -8.92 -3.82 20.95
C HIS A 55 -9.08 -2.89 22.16
N TYR A 56 -8.26 -1.84 22.25
CA TYR A 56 -8.26 -0.89 23.36
C TYR A 56 -9.04 0.40 23.08
N HIS A 57 -9.67 0.52 21.91
CA HIS A 57 -10.41 1.74 21.49
C HIS A 57 -9.52 3.01 21.49
N TRP A 58 -8.23 2.85 21.14
CA TRP A 58 -7.23 3.93 21.06
C TRP A 58 -7.15 4.56 19.67
N GLN A 59 -8.25 4.56 18.94
CA GLN A 59 -8.30 5.15 17.61
C GLN A 59 -8.16 6.67 17.70
N SER A 60 -7.19 7.23 16.96
CA SER A 60 -6.98 8.67 16.85
C SER A 60 -7.23 9.15 15.42
N ARG A 61 -7.62 10.43 15.25
CA ARG A 61 -7.74 11.03 13.91
C ARG A 61 -6.39 11.04 13.17
N LEU A 62 -5.29 11.26 13.89
CA LEU A 62 -3.94 11.27 13.32
C LEU A 62 -3.52 9.86 12.87
N GLY A 63 -3.75 8.83 13.69
CA GLY A 63 -3.47 7.43 13.31
C GLY A 63 -4.23 7.02 12.06
N GLY A 64 -5.51 7.34 11.97
CA GLY A 64 -6.32 7.00 10.79
C GLY A 64 -5.80 7.59 9.47
N ILE A 65 -4.94 8.61 9.50
CA ILE A 65 -4.27 9.20 8.33
C ILE A 65 -2.84 8.66 8.18
N LEU A 66 -2.10 8.53 9.29
CA LEU A 66 -0.70 8.12 9.28
C LEU A 66 -0.52 6.65 8.87
N ASP A 67 -1.42 5.76 9.32
CA ASP A 67 -1.34 4.33 9.02
C ASP A 67 -1.41 4.05 7.51
N PRO A 68 -2.47 4.48 6.77
CA PRO A 68 -2.51 4.25 5.33
C PRO A 68 -1.39 4.95 4.57
N LEU A 69 -0.91 6.09 5.08
CA LEU A 69 0.19 6.83 4.45
C LEU A 69 1.52 6.09 4.61
N ALA A 70 1.82 5.59 5.81
CA ALA A 70 3.06 4.87 6.09
C ALA A 70 3.16 3.57 5.28
N ASP A 71 2.05 2.79 5.24
CA ASP A 71 1.97 1.55 4.46
C ASP A 71 2.17 1.78 2.97
N LYS A 72 1.46 2.75 2.42
CA LYS A 72 1.59 3.09 1.01
C LYS A 72 2.99 3.58 0.67
N THR A 73 3.58 4.43 1.52
CA THR A 73 4.91 4.99 1.29
C THR A 73 5.96 3.88 1.30
N LEU A 74 5.91 2.96 2.25
CA LEU A 74 6.84 1.83 2.33
C LEU A 74 6.74 0.93 1.09
N LEU A 75 5.53 0.55 0.70
CA LEU A 75 5.30 -0.33 -0.43
C LEU A 75 5.71 0.32 -1.77
N VAL A 76 5.31 1.57 -1.99
CA VAL A 76 5.68 2.34 -3.20
C VAL A 76 7.19 2.53 -3.28
N ALA A 77 7.85 2.88 -2.17
CA ALA A 77 9.31 3.03 -2.13
C ALA A 77 10.03 1.72 -2.51
N CYS A 78 9.58 0.58 -1.96
CA CYS A 78 10.13 -0.73 -2.33
C CYS A 78 9.91 -1.03 -3.83
N PHE A 79 8.72 -0.77 -4.37
CA PHE A 79 8.45 -0.96 -5.80
C PHE A 79 9.37 -0.12 -6.69
N LEU A 80 9.57 1.16 -6.34
CA LEU A 80 10.44 2.07 -7.08
C LEU A 80 11.90 1.59 -7.06
N VAL A 81 12.41 1.21 -5.89
CA VAL A 81 13.80 0.74 -5.74
C VAL A 81 14.00 -0.60 -6.44
N LEU A 82 13.11 -1.58 -6.24
CA LEU A 82 13.21 -2.88 -6.90
C LEU A 82 13.11 -2.76 -8.43
N GLY A 83 12.31 -1.81 -8.92
CA GLY A 83 12.25 -1.47 -10.34
C GLY A 83 13.54 -0.84 -10.86
N ALA A 84 14.14 0.09 -10.10
CA ALA A 84 15.42 0.73 -10.43
C ALA A 84 16.56 -0.30 -10.45
N LEU A 85 16.56 -1.26 -9.53
CA LEU A 85 17.50 -2.39 -9.48
C LEU A 85 17.22 -3.46 -10.54
N LYS A 86 16.16 -3.29 -11.37
CA LYS A 86 15.72 -4.25 -12.41
C LYS A 86 15.33 -5.63 -11.86
N LEU A 87 14.99 -5.72 -10.58
CA LEU A 87 14.51 -6.93 -9.93
C LEU A 87 13.01 -7.19 -10.21
N ILE A 88 12.26 -6.13 -10.50
CA ILE A 88 10.89 -6.20 -11.04
C ILE A 88 10.80 -5.38 -12.33
N PRO A 89 9.88 -5.74 -13.26
CA PRO A 89 9.73 -5.00 -14.51
C PRO A 89 9.23 -3.57 -14.26
N ILE A 90 9.84 -2.59 -14.93
CA ILE A 90 9.47 -1.17 -14.75
C ILE A 90 8.02 -0.88 -15.13
N TRP A 91 7.46 -1.61 -16.12
CA TRP A 91 6.05 -1.46 -16.50
C TRP A 91 5.10 -1.82 -15.35
N LEU A 92 5.47 -2.80 -14.48
CA LEU A 92 4.68 -3.16 -13.31
C LEU A 92 4.72 -2.05 -12.26
N VAL A 93 5.89 -1.41 -12.06
CA VAL A 93 6.04 -0.25 -11.17
C VAL A 93 5.14 0.88 -11.62
N VAL A 94 5.19 1.22 -12.92
CA VAL A 94 4.34 2.26 -13.52
C VAL A 94 2.86 1.93 -13.36
N ALA A 95 2.47 0.68 -13.58
CA ALA A 95 1.08 0.24 -13.41
C ALA A 95 0.62 0.36 -11.95
N ALA A 96 1.45 -0.05 -10.97
CA ALA A 96 1.13 0.01 -9.55
C ALA A 96 0.99 1.46 -9.05
N VAL A 97 2.00 2.30 -9.34
CA VAL A 97 1.99 3.71 -8.95
C VAL A 97 0.89 4.47 -9.67
N GLY A 98 0.71 4.24 -10.97
CA GLY A 98 -0.35 4.86 -11.77
C GLY A 98 -1.76 4.53 -11.23
N ARG A 99 -2.01 3.26 -10.88
CA ARG A 99 -3.26 2.84 -10.25
C ARG A 99 -3.48 3.56 -8.92
N ASP A 100 -2.46 3.65 -8.07
CA ASP A 100 -2.58 4.32 -6.77
C ASP A 100 -2.86 5.82 -6.94
N LEU A 101 -2.21 6.49 -7.91
CA LEU A 101 -2.48 7.90 -8.26
C LEU A 101 -3.90 8.09 -8.78
N VAL A 102 -4.41 7.19 -9.62
CA VAL A 102 -5.80 7.23 -10.12
C VAL A 102 -6.79 7.12 -8.97
N ILE A 103 -6.55 6.22 -8.01
CA ILE A 103 -7.44 6.05 -6.85
C ILE A 103 -7.41 7.28 -5.95
N VAL A 104 -6.23 7.76 -5.56
CA VAL A 104 -6.09 8.93 -4.69
C VAL A 104 -6.60 10.19 -5.39
N GLY A 105 -6.20 10.42 -6.65
CA GLY A 105 -6.65 11.57 -7.43
C GLY A 105 -8.16 11.57 -7.67
N GLY A 106 -8.72 10.43 -8.03
CA GLY A 106 -10.15 10.29 -8.23
C GLY A 106 -10.94 10.45 -6.93
N ALA A 107 -10.46 9.89 -5.81
CA ALA A 107 -11.08 10.06 -4.50
C ALA A 107 -11.07 11.55 -4.08
N THR A 108 -9.95 12.23 -4.28
CA THR A 108 -9.80 13.66 -3.97
C THR A 108 -10.73 14.50 -4.84
N LEU A 109 -10.75 14.26 -6.15
CA LEU A 109 -11.59 15.00 -7.09
C LEU A 109 -13.09 14.81 -6.78
N TYR A 110 -13.49 13.58 -6.44
CA TYR A 110 -14.85 13.26 -6.04
C TYR A 110 -15.24 13.97 -4.73
N HIS A 111 -14.36 13.97 -3.72
CA HIS A 111 -14.58 14.64 -2.45
C HIS A 111 -14.83 16.14 -2.61
N PHE A 112 -14.07 16.81 -3.49
CA PHE A 112 -14.22 18.25 -3.74
C PHE A 112 -15.45 18.63 -4.59
N ARG A 113 -15.97 17.70 -5.42
CA ARG A 113 -17.04 18.02 -6.37
C ARG A 113 -18.39 17.43 -6.03
N VAL A 114 -18.45 16.39 -5.21
CA VAL A 114 -19.69 15.60 -5.09
C VAL A 114 -20.19 15.45 -3.66
N GLU A 115 -19.41 14.94 -2.70
CA GLU A 115 -19.76 14.78 -1.27
C GLU A 115 -18.69 14.00 -0.47
N GLU A 116 -18.83 13.96 0.89
CA GLU A 116 -17.98 13.11 1.73
C GLU A 116 -18.04 11.64 1.30
N LEU A 117 -16.90 11.14 0.84
CA LEU A 117 -16.76 9.79 0.32
C LEU A 117 -16.74 8.78 1.47
N HIS A 118 -17.86 8.12 1.73
CA HIS A 118 -17.84 6.83 2.43
C HIS A 118 -17.37 5.76 1.44
N ALA A 119 -16.06 5.77 1.16
CA ALA A 119 -15.45 4.76 0.30
C ALA A 119 -15.31 3.46 1.08
N ALA A 120 -16.29 2.57 0.96
CA ALA A 120 -16.12 1.20 1.44
C ALA A 120 -14.93 0.56 0.70
N PRO A 121 -13.95 0.00 1.43
CA PRO A 121 -12.77 -0.59 0.81
C PRO A 121 -13.19 -1.77 -0.07
N ILE A 122 -12.89 -1.67 -1.37
CA ILE A 122 -13.24 -2.69 -2.36
C ILE A 122 -12.31 -3.90 -2.15
N TRP A 123 -12.85 -5.11 -2.13
CA TRP A 123 -12.09 -6.36 -1.95
C TRP A 123 -10.90 -6.49 -2.89
N ALA A 124 -11.06 -6.06 -4.15
CA ALA A 124 -9.99 -6.07 -5.13
C ALA A 124 -8.79 -5.20 -4.72
N SER A 125 -9.03 -4.07 -4.03
CA SER A 125 -7.94 -3.23 -3.52
C SER A 125 -7.14 -3.91 -2.40
N LYS A 126 -7.82 -4.65 -1.51
CA LYS A 126 -7.15 -5.42 -0.44
C LYS A 126 -6.31 -6.56 -1.02
N LEU A 127 -6.89 -7.29 -1.99
CA LEU A 127 -6.18 -8.37 -2.67
C LEU A 127 -4.96 -7.84 -3.43
N ASN A 128 -5.10 -6.69 -4.10
CA ASN A 128 -3.98 -6.07 -4.80
C ASN A 128 -2.83 -5.71 -3.84
N THR A 129 -3.12 -5.09 -2.70
CA THR A 129 -2.09 -4.78 -1.70
C THR A 129 -1.41 -6.05 -1.19
N LEU A 130 -2.17 -7.12 -0.94
CA LEU A 130 -1.61 -8.41 -0.53
C LEU A 130 -0.68 -8.99 -1.59
N MET A 131 -1.07 -8.96 -2.88
CA MET A 131 -0.23 -9.44 -3.98
C MET A 131 1.04 -8.59 -4.16
N GLN A 132 0.94 -7.28 -3.99
CA GLN A 132 2.10 -6.40 -4.01
C GLN A 132 3.08 -6.70 -2.88
N ILE A 133 2.60 -6.88 -1.65
CA ILE A 133 3.43 -7.27 -0.49
C ILE A 133 4.09 -8.63 -0.74
N ALA A 134 3.32 -9.62 -1.19
CA ALA A 134 3.84 -10.96 -1.49
C ALA A 134 4.94 -10.91 -2.56
N LEU A 135 4.76 -10.11 -3.61
CA LEU A 135 5.78 -9.93 -4.66
C LEU A 135 7.04 -9.26 -4.10
N VAL A 136 6.92 -8.17 -3.32
CA VAL A 136 8.06 -7.47 -2.71
C VAL A 136 8.86 -8.43 -1.82
N VAL A 137 8.17 -9.14 -0.92
CA VAL A 137 8.82 -10.14 -0.03
C VAL A 137 9.52 -11.23 -0.84
N ALA A 138 8.86 -11.79 -1.85
CA ALA A 138 9.44 -12.85 -2.67
C ALA A 138 10.66 -12.36 -3.48
N VAL A 139 10.61 -11.17 -4.04
CA VAL A 139 11.71 -10.61 -4.83
C VAL A 139 12.91 -10.28 -3.93
N ILE A 140 12.69 -9.65 -2.77
CA ILE A 140 13.78 -9.36 -1.82
C ILE A 140 14.40 -10.65 -1.28
N ALA A 141 13.55 -11.64 -0.91
CA ALA A 141 14.03 -12.94 -0.43
C ALA A 141 14.87 -13.65 -1.50
N ASN A 142 14.42 -13.65 -2.75
CA ASN A 142 15.14 -14.28 -3.87
C ASN A 142 16.46 -13.57 -4.23
N ALA A 143 16.51 -12.26 -4.07
CA ALA A 143 17.73 -11.49 -4.30
C ALA A 143 18.76 -11.65 -3.18
N GLY A 144 18.33 -12.13 -2.00
CA GLY A 144 19.17 -12.23 -0.81
C GLY A 144 19.16 -13.62 -0.16
N PRO A 145 18.48 -13.80 1.00
CA PRO A 145 18.71 -14.95 1.87
C PRO A 145 18.11 -16.28 1.38
N VAL A 146 17.10 -16.26 0.50
CA VAL A 146 16.32 -17.46 0.16
C VAL A 146 16.07 -17.52 -1.34
N PRO A 147 16.87 -18.28 -2.10
CA PRO A 147 16.63 -18.46 -3.53
C PRO A 147 15.27 -19.13 -3.77
N LEU A 148 14.43 -18.49 -4.58
CA LEU A 148 13.11 -18.96 -4.92
C LEU A 148 13.06 -19.45 -6.38
N PRO A 149 12.19 -20.41 -6.72
CA PRO A 149 11.97 -20.82 -8.11
C PRO A 149 11.56 -19.64 -8.98
N GLY A 150 12.24 -19.42 -10.12
CA GLY A 150 11.95 -18.32 -11.03
C GLY A 150 10.49 -18.30 -11.52
N GLY A 151 9.84 -19.45 -11.64
CA GLY A 151 8.43 -19.57 -11.95
C GLY A 151 7.50 -18.93 -10.89
N LEU A 152 7.90 -18.93 -9.61
CA LEU A 152 7.12 -18.30 -8.53
C LEU A 152 7.15 -16.77 -8.66
N ILE A 153 8.31 -16.18 -8.92
CA ILE A 153 8.45 -14.73 -9.12
C ILE A 153 7.62 -14.29 -10.34
N ALA A 154 7.71 -15.04 -11.45
CA ALA A 154 6.92 -14.75 -12.65
C ALA A 154 5.41 -14.84 -12.36
N LEU A 155 4.97 -15.88 -11.66
CA LEU A 155 3.57 -16.05 -11.26
C LEU A 155 3.08 -14.86 -10.41
N LEU A 156 3.83 -14.47 -9.39
CA LEU A 156 3.49 -13.32 -8.52
C LEU A 156 3.48 -12.00 -9.31
N THR A 157 4.40 -11.82 -10.25
CA THR A 157 4.44 -10.64 -11.12
C THR A 157 3.16 -10.51 -11.95
N TRP A 158 2.73 -11.60 -12.61
CA TRP A 158 1.49 -11.61 -13.40
C TRP A 158 0.24 -11.51 -12.52
N ALA A 159 0.20 -12.20 -11.38
CA ALA A 159 -0.91 -12.08 -10.42
C ALA A 159 -1.04 -10.64 -9.89
N CYS A 160 0.08 -9.99 -9.58
CA CYS A 160 0.10 -8.59 -9.19
C CYS A 160 -0.44 -7.68 -10.29
N LEU A 161 -0.04 -7.86 -11.56
CA LEU A 161 -0.58 -7.11 -12.68
C LEU A 161 -2.09 -7.27 -12.81
N VAL A 162 -2.57 -8.51 -12.77
CA VAL A 162 -4.02 -8.79 -12.87
C VAL A 162 -4.80 -8.08 -11.76
N THR A 163 -4.31 -8.14 -10.52
CA THR A 163 -4.98 -7.48 -9.40
C THR A 163 -4.92 -5.95 -9.48
N ILE A 164 -3.82 -5.37 -10.02
CA ILE A 164 -3.71 -3.93 -10.30
C ILE A 164 -4.78 -3.51 -11.31
N LEU A 165 -4.90 -4.23 -12.43
CA LEU A 165 -5.86 -3.91 -13.49
C LEU A 165 -7.30 -4.06 -13.01
N VAL A 166 -7.64 -5.18 -12.36
CA VAL A 166 -8.98 -5.45 -11.83
C VAL A 166 -9.37 -4.37 -10.81
N SER A 167 -8.47 -4.05 -9.87
CA SER A 167 -8.72 -3.03 -8.87
C SER A 167 -8.88 -1.63 -9.48
N GLY A 168 -8.03 -1.27 -10.44
CA GLY A 168 -8.12 0.03 -11.13
C GLY A 168 -9.42 0.19 -11.91
N LEU A 169 -9.79 -0.81 -12.71
CA LEU A 169 -11.02 -0.81 -13.50
C LEU A 169 -12.27 -0.76 -12.60
N GLN A 170 -12.26 -1.49 -11.48
CA GLN A 170 -13.39 -1.49 -10.55
C GLN A 170 -13.60 -0.10 -9.91
N TYR A 171 -12.54 0.63 -9.56
CA TYR A 171 -12.66 1.99 -9.05
C TYR A 171 -13.21 2.95 -10.09
N VAL A 172 -12.69 2.92 -11.33
CA VAL A 172 -13.20 3.75 -12.43
C VAL A 172 -14.67 3.46 -12.70
N TRP A 173 -15.07 2.18 -12.71
CA TRP A 173 -16.46 1.77 -12.92
C TRP A 173 -17.40 2.23 -11.79
N VAL A 174 -17.01 2.08 -10.54
CA VAL A 174 -17.81 2.52 -9.38
C VAL A 174 -17.99 4.04 -9.40
N TRP A 175 -16.93 4.78 -9.72
CA TRP A 175 -17.03 6.25 -9.75
C TRP A 175 -17.83 6.76 -10.93
N SER A 176 -17.69 6.16 -12.12
CA SER A 176 -18.50 6.53 -13.27
C SER A 176 -19.99 6.29 -13.04
N ARG A 177 -20.35 5.16 -12.41
CA ARG A 177 -21.76 4.90 -12.03
C ARG A 177 -22.29 5.90 -11.00
N LYS A 178 -21.52 6.23 -9.99
CA LYS A 178 -21.93 7.21 -8.97
C LYS A 178 -22.08 8.61 -9.55
N ALA A 179 -21.22 9.02 -10.48
CA ALA A 179 -21.31 10.30 -11.17
C ALA A 179 -22.57 10.36 -12.04
N GLN A 180 -22.88 9.30 -12.79
CA GLN A 180 -24.08 9.21 -13.63
C GLN A 180 -25.38 9.25 -12.80
N ALA A 181 -25.42 8.54 -11.66
CA ALA A 181 -26.59 8.52 -10.79
C ALA A 181 -26.91 9.91 -10.21
N LYS A 182 -25.92 10.80 -10.02
CA LYS A 182 -26.14 12.16 -9.52
C LYS A 182 -26.52 13.15 -10.62
N GLY A 183 -25.93 13.03 -11.83
CA GLY A 183 -26.31 13.87 -12.97
C GLY A 183 -27.78 13.71 -13.37
N LEU A 184 -28.39 12.55 -13.11
CA LEU A 184 -29.82 12.31 -13.33
C LEU A 184 -30.73 12.95 -12.25
N HIS A 185 -30.19 13.45 -11.13
CA HIS A 185 -30.97 14.11 -10.07
C HIS A 185 -30.89 15.65 -10.14
N GLU A 186 -29.99 16.22 -10.94
CA GLU A 186 -29.91 17.68 -11.15
C GLU A 186 -30.78 18.18 -12.31
N ASP A 187 -31.36 17.26 -13.11
CA ASP A 187 -32.24 17.59 -14.25
C ASP A 187 -33.75 17.50 -13.92
N PHE A 188 -34.13 17.40 -12.64
CA PHE A 188 -35.50 17.47 -12.14
C PHE A 188 -35.60 18.47 -10.96
#